data_fa79029c56951c618b205a269cce7646
#
_entry.id   fa79029c56951c618b205a269cce7646
#
_cell.length_a   1.000
_cell.length_b   1.000
_cell.length_c   1.000
_cell.angle_alpha   90.00
_cell.angle_beta   90.00
_cell.angle_gamma   90.00
#
_symmetry.space_group_name_H-M   'P 1'
#
loop_
_entity.id
_entity.type
_entity.pdbx_description
1 polymer ?
#
loop_
_entity_poly.entity_id
_entity_poly.type
_entity_poly.pdbx_seq_one_letter_code
_entity_poly.pdbx_strand_id
1 'polypeptide(L)'
;AEFFGTDDDGQQSAGKLELAIGGTLFLDEVEKLPLEMGDKLADALTHGLPAKEKGGKPRMFDVRVIAACDSNLKRLADKGLFSRNLYELVLDTTMRVPPLRERVKDIEVIASHILVEMSAQHNLPQKRLSSEAVSLLLSCSWPGNIKQLQGVIEQAFFHTPGSIIEAENIKLPGDKTLERSWKYDKEAFIAAWKSAGGNISKLATMLDVSRVTLYRY
;
A
#
# COMPACT_ATOMS: atom_id res chain seq x y z
N ALA A 1 20.15 -6.26 -12.33
CA ALA A 1 20.79 -4.94 -12.57
C ALA A 1 20.60 -4.01 -11.36
N GLU A 2 19.37 -3.66 -10.98
CA GLU A 2 19.07 -2.57 -10.01
C GLU A 2 19.68 -2.80 -8.61
N PHE A 3 19.60 -4.01 -8.03
CA PHE A 3 20.15 -4.31 -6.69
C PHE A 3 21.67 -4.51 -6.71
N PHE A 4 22.20 -5.18 -7.73
CA PHE A 4 23.57 -5.65 -7.76
C PHE A 4 24.49 -4.86 -8.68
N GLY A 5 23.92 -3.89 -9.40
CA GLY A 5 24.64 -3.15 -10.44
C GLY A 5 24.80 -3.94 -11.75
N THR A 6 25.42 -3.33 -12.73
CA THR A 6 25.77 -3.93 -14.02
C THR A 6 27.25 -3.75 -14.28
N ASP A 7 27.84 -4.69 -14.96
CA ASP A 7 29.20 -4.64 -15.47
C ASP A 7 29.12 -4.82 -17.01
N ASP A 8 28.57 -3.81 -17.69
CA ASP A 8 28.42 -3.80 -19.15
C ASP A 8 29.53 -2.98 -19.78
N ASP A 9 30.33 -3.61 -20.65
CA ASP A 9 31.38 -3.00 -21.50
C ASP A 9 32.31 -2.00 -20.80
N GLY A 10 32.72 -2.29 -19.54
CA GLY A 10 33.65 -1.44 -18.79
C GLY A 10 33.01 -0.22 -18.10
N GLN A 11 31.70 -0.02 -18.21
CA GLN A 11 30.95 0.91 -17.34
C GLN A 11 30.34 0.15 -16.17
N GLN A 12 30.97 0.27 -15.01
CA GLN A 12 30.42 -0.28 -13.77
C GLN A 12 29.38 0.68 -13.18
N SER A 13 28.14 0.23 -13.06
CA SER A 13 27.10 0.91 -12.31
C SER A 13 26.96 0.26 -10.94
N ALA A 14 27.10 1.05 -9.87
CA ALA A 14 26.88 0.55 -8.50
C ALA A 14 25.40 0.17 -8.30
N GLY A 15 25.16 -1.02 -7.72
CA GLY A 15 23.82 -1.44 -7.36
C GLY A 15 23.30 -0.75 -6.09
N LYS A 16 21.98 -0.78 -5.88
CA LYS A 16 21.35 -0.18 -4.68
C LYS A 16 21.90 -0.76 -3.37
N LEU A 17 22.31 -2.03 -3.35
CA LEU A 17 22.99 -2.65 -2.20
C LEU A 17 24.33 -1.96 -1.89
N GLU A 18 25.13 -1.69 -2.90
CA GLU A 18 26.42 -1.00 -2.71
C GLU A 18 26.21 0.44 -2.23
N LEU A 19 25.20 1.12 -2.77
CA LEU A 19 24.85 2.50 -2.36
C LEU A 19 24.30 2.59 -0.94
N ALA A 20 23.75 1.49 -0.41
CA ALA A 20 23.17 1.44 0.93
C ALA A 20 24.20 1.04 2.01
N ILE A 21 25.47 0.79 1.65
CA ILE A 21 26.52 0.39 2.63
C ILE A 21 26.66 1.47 3.71
N GLY A 22 26.66 1.02 4.98
CA GLY A 22 26.69 1.89 6.16
C GLY A 22 25.36 2.61 6.43
N GLY A 23 24.30 2.27 5.68
CA GLY A 23 22.99 2.89 5.77
C GLY A 23 21.84 1.88 5.85
N THR A 24 20.69 2.27 5.30
CA THR A 24 19.46 1.48 5.34
C THR A 24 18.92 1.28 3.93
N LEU A 25 18.61 0.04 3.58
CA LEU A 25 17.88 -0.35 2.38
C LEU A 25 16.40 -0.58 2.74
N PHE A 26 15.52 0.24 2.19
CA PHE A 26 14.09 0.05 2.33
C PHE A 26 13.53 -0.70 1.11
N LEU A 27 12.81 -1.79 1.37
CA LEU A 27 12.16 -2.62 0.36
C LEU A 27 10.64 -2.48 0.52
N ASP A 28 10.02 -1.75 -0.36
CA ASP A 28 8.56 -1.61 -0.38
C ASP A 28 7.92 -2.71 -1.23
N GLU A 29 6.75 -3.20 -0.79
CA GLU A 29 6.02 -4.30 -1.45
C GLU A 29 6.93 -5.52 -1.72
N VAL A 30 7.70 -5.92 -0.72
CA VAL A 30 8.74 -6.97 -0.87
C VAL A 30 8.18 -8.30 -1.37
N GLU A 31 6.89 -8.57 -1.14
CA GLU A 31 6.18 -9.76 -1.67
C GLU A 31 6.10 -9.81 -3.19
N LYS A 32 6.29 -8.68 -3.89
CA LYS A 32 6.31 -8.61 -5.35
C LYS A 32 7.67 -8.98 -5.95
N LEU A 33 8.68 -9.16 -5.10
CA LEU A 33 10.02 -9.51 -5.56
C LEU A 33 10.01 -10.93 -6.15
N PRO A 34 10.53 -11.14 -7.38
CA PRO A 34 10.66 -12.47 -7.95
C PRO A 34 11.47 -13.41 -7.03
N LEU A 35 11.05 -14.67 -6.93
CA LEU A 35 11.65 -15.67 -6.03
C LEU A 35 13.18 -15.74 -6.14
N GLU A 36 13.69 -15.87 -7.37
CA GLU A 36 15.14 -15.93 -7.64
C GLU A 36 15.86 -14.66 -7.19
N MET A 37 15.21 -13.50 -7.29
CA MET A 37 15.80 -12.24 -6.87
C MET A 37 15.82 -12.15 -5.34
N GLY A 38 14.78 -12.66 -4.68
CA GLY A 38 14.72 -12.77 -3.22
C GLY A 38 15.84 -13.66 -2.67
N ASP A 39 16.08 -14.83 -3.30
CA ASP A 39 17.14 -15.73 -2.90
C ASP A 39 18.54 -15.11 -3.13
N LYS A 40 18.77 -14.46 -4.26
CA LYS A 40 20.02 -13.73 -4.52
C LYS A 40 20.26 -12.59 -3.54
N LEU A 41 19.19 -11.88 -3.17
CA LEU A 41 19.28 -10.78 -2.20
C LEU A 41 19.63 -11.33 -0.81
N ALA A 42 18.97 -12.40 -0.38
CA ALA A 42 19.25 -13.07 0.88
C ALA A 42 20.69 -13.58 0.96
N ASP A 43 21.17 -14.23 -0.13
CA ASP A 43 22.54 -14.71 -0.22
C ASP A 43 23.55 -13.56 -0.14
N ALA A 44 23.33 -12.49 -0.89
CA ALA A 44 24.20 -11.31 -0.87
C ALA A 44 24.26 -10.63 0.50
N LEU A 45 23.13 -10.56 1.23
CA LEU A 45 23.07 -9.98 2.57
C LEU A 45 23.77 -10.87 3.61
N THR A 46 23.74 -12.19 3.44
CA THR A 46 24.30 -13.16 4.39
C THR A 46 25.79 -13.41 4.13
N HIS A 47 26.17 -13.63 2.87
CA HIS A 47 27.51 -14.06 2.48
C HIS A 47 28.31 -12.99 1.73
N GLY A 48 27.70 -11.88 1.40
CA GLY A 48 28.28 -10.84 0.56
C GLY A 48 28.27 -11.20 -0.93
N LEU A 49 28.69 -10.29 -1.78
CA LEU A 49 28.92 -10.56 -3.19
C LEU A 49 30.32 -11.11 -3.46
N PRO A 50 30.47 -11.99 -4.47
CA PRO A 50 31.79 -12.45 -4.90
C PRO A 50 32.73 -11.27 -5.12
N ALA A 51 34.02 -11.48 -4.80
CA ALA A 51 35.04 -10.47 -5.11
C ALA A 51 35.10 -10.20 -6.61
N LYS A 52 35.30 -8.94 -6.99
CA LYS A 52 35.49 -8.57 -8.41
C LYS A 52 36.80 -9.14 -8.98
N GLU A 53 37.79 -9.37 -8.13
CA GLU A 53 39.08 -9.94 -8.53
C GLU A 53 39.15 -11.44 -8.19
N LYS A 54 39.77 -12.22 -9.08
CA LYS A 54 40.02 -13.66 -8.84
C LYS A 54 40.83 -13.86 -7.56
N GLY A 55 40.26 -14.58 -6.58
CA GLY A 55 40.92 -14.86 -5.29
C GLY A 55 40.73 -13.79 -4.21
N GLY A 56 39.97 -12.74 -4.48
CA GLY A 56 39.58 -11.74 -3.50
C GLY A 56 38.57 -12.28 -2.47
N LYS A 57 38.44 -11.61 -1.33
CA LYS A 57 37.43 -11.93 -0.32
C LYS A 57 36.06 -11.43 -0.76
N PRO A 58 34.95 -12.13 -0.40
CA PRO A 58 33.60 -11.64 -0.62
C PRO A 58 33.44 -10.24 0.00
N ARG A 59 32.70 -9.36 -0.69
CA ARG A 59 32.37 -8.03 -0.18
C ARG A 59 31.13 -8.15 0.68
N MET A 60 31.29 -8.04 1.98
CA MET A 60 30.19 -8.01 2.93
C MET A 60 29.49 -6.65 2.88
N PHE A 61 28.19 -6.66 3.10
CA PHE A 61 27.38 -5.46 3.16
C PHE A 61 26.97 -5.19 4.60
N ASP A 62 27.45 -4.10 5.16
CA ASP A 62 26.91 -3.54 6.40
C ASP A 62 25.71 -2.66 6.03
N VAL A 63 24.54 -3.29 5.88
CA VAL A 63 23.31 -2.64 5.45
C VAL A 63 22.18 -3.07 6.36
N ARG A 64 21.49 -2.10 6.94
CA ARG A 64 20.22 -2.36 7.63
C ARG A 64 19.11 -2.54 6.60
N VAL A 65 18.37 -3.64 6.66
CA VAL A 65 17.23 -3.89 5.77
C VAL A 65 15.92 -3.62 6.52
N ILE A 66 15.04 -2.85 5.90
CA ILE A 66 13.64 -2.67 6.32
C ILE A 66 12.76 -3.09 5.15
N ALA A 67 11.89 -4.08 5.38
CA ALA A 67 10.96 -4.57 4.38
C ALA A 67 9.52 -4.22 4.77
N ALA A 68 8.74 -3.68 3.83
CA ALA A 68 7.31 -3.47 3.97
C ALA A 68 6.54 -4.40 3.03
N CYS A 69 5.39 -4.91 3.49
CA CYS A 69 4.52 -5.77 2.71
C CYS A 69 3.06 -5.63 3.16
N ASP A 70 2.15 -5.85 2.23
CA ASP A 70 0.71 -5.90 2.49
C ASP A 70 0.21 -7.33 2.74
N SER A 71 1.03 -8.32 2.43
CA SER A 71 0.70 -9.74 2.45
C SER A 71 1.36 -10.48 3.61
N ASN A 72 0.80 -11.61 3.99
CA ASN A 72 1.42 -12.51 4.96
C ASN A 72 2.60 -13.25 4.31
N LEU A 73 3.83 -12.75 4.51
CA LEU A 73 5.06 -13.30 3.94
C LEU A 73 5.28 -14.77 4.32
N LYS A 74 4.94 -15.18 5.56
CA LYS A 74 5.03 -16.57 5.98
C LYS A 74 4.22 -17.49 5.07
N ARG A 75 2.95 -17.11 4.83
CA ARG A 75 2.06 -17.89 3.96
C ARG A 75 2.57 -17.96 2.52
N LEU A 76 3.19 -16.89 2.03
CA LEU A 76 3.77 -16.87 0.69
C LEU A 76 5.03 -17.75 0.62
N ALA A 77 5.89 -17.70 1.63
CA ALA A 77 7.07 -18.56 1.73
C ALA A 77 6.69 -20.04 1.85
N ASP A 78 5.69 -20.38 2.67
CA ASP A 78 5.19 -21.76 2.81
C ASP A 78 4.61 -22.31 1.49
N LYS A 79 4.11 -21.44 0.61
CA LYS A 79 3.61 -21.80 -0.72
C LYS A 79 4.68 -21.77 -1.83
N GLY A 80 5.92 -21.43 -1.50
CA GLY A 80 7.00 -21.27 -2.49
C GLY A 80 6.81 -20.06 -3.43
N LEU A 81 6.00 -19.08 -3.03
CA LEU A 81 5.74 -17.85 -3.78
C LEU A 81 6.63 -16.67 -3.33
N PHE A 82 7.37 -16.84 -2.25
CA PHE A 82 8.33 -15.89 -1.71
C PHE A 82 9.57 -16.63 -1.22
N SER A 83 10.75 -16.00 -1.34
CA SER A 83 12.00 -16.59 -0.88
C SER A 83 11.97 -16.87 0.61
N ARG A 84 12.18 -18.13 0.99
CA ARG A 84 12.24 -18.54 2.39
C ARG A 84 13.46 -17.96 3.08
N ASN A 85 14.59 -17.89 2.39
CA ASN A 85 15.82 -17.33 2.92
C ASN A 85 15.65 -15.84 3.24
N LEU A 86 15.03 -15.07 2.32
CA LEU A 86 14.75 -13.67 2.55
C LEU A 86 13.72 -13.47 3.67
N TYR A 87 12.69 -14.32 3.73
CA TYR A 87 11.72 -14.29 4.82
C TYR A 87 12.39 -14.46 6.19
N GLU A 88 13.28 -15.43 6.33
CA GLU A 88 14.01 -15.68 7.59
C GLU A 88 14.87 -14.49 8.00
N LEU A 89 15.50 -13.80 7.06
CA LEU A 89 16.31 -12.61 7.32
C LEU A 89 15.50 -11.39 7.79
N VAL A 90 14.26 -11.21 7.29
CA VAL A 90 13.43 -10.05 7.63
C VAL A 90 12.47 -10.32 8.79
N LEU A 91 12.42 -11.55 9.30
CA LEU A 91 11.46 -11.96 10.32
C LEU A 91 11.79 -11.46 11.73
N ASP A 92 13.05 -11.23 12.05
CA ASP A 92 13.55 -11.01 13.43
C ASP A 92 12.80 -9.90 14.18
N THR A 93 12.37 -8.87 13.47
CA THR A 93 11.57 -7.79 14.05
C THR A 93 10.40 -7.44 13.15
N THR A 94 9.23 -7.97 13.47
CA THR A 94 7.99 -7.69 12.71
C THR A 94 7.14 -6.66 13.44
N MET A 95 6.81 -5.57 12.75
CA MET A 95 5.87 -4.56 13.22
C MET A 95 4.61 -4.59 12.36
N ARG A 96 3.46 -4.83 12.99
CA ARG A 96 2.16 -4.72 12.32
C ARG A 96 1.63 -3.30 12.44
N VAL A 97 1.38 -2.65 11.30
CA VAL A 97 0.66 -1.37 11.25
C VAL A 97 -0.84 -1.67 11.17
N PRO A 98 -1.65 -1.33 12.20
CA PRO A 98 -3.08 -1.59 12.16
C PRO A 98 -3.77 -0.71 11.10
N PRO A 99 -4.77 -1.24 10.37
CA PRO A 99 -5.57 -0.43 9.45
C PRO A 99 -6.39 0.62 10.21
N LEU A 100 -6.83 1.65 9.48
CA LEU A 100 -7.51 2.81 10.08
C LEU A 100 -8.78 2.43 10.87
N ARG A 101 -9.52 1.41 10.43
CA ARG A 101 -10.69 0.86 11.15
C ARG A 101 -10.38 0.27 12.53
N GLU A 102 -9.14 -0.13 12.80
CA GLU A 102 -8.68 -0.63 14.10
C GLU A 102 -8.18 0.48 15.02
N ARG A 103 -7.99 1.70 14.47
CA ARG A 103 -7.56 2.91 15.20
C ARG A 103 -8.49 4.10 14.95
N VAL A 104 -9.76 3.87 15.20
CA VAL A 104 -10.84 4.84 14.92
C VAL A 104 -10.60 6.21 15.57
N LYS A 105 -9.97 6.25 16.77
CA LYS A 105 -9.63 7.50 17.49
C LYS A 105 -8.65 8.40 16.72
N ASP A 106 -7.87 7.85 15.80
CA ASP A 106 -6.90 8.60 15.02
C ASP A 106 -7.56 9.35 13.85
N ILE A 107 -8.78 8.95 13.44
CA ILE A 107 -9.44 9.48 12.24
C ILE A 107 -9.64 11.00 12.36
N GLU A 108 -10.14 11.49 13.48
CA GLU A 108 -10.37 12.92 13.70
C GLU A 108 -9.06 13.71 13.67
N VAL A 109 -8.02 13.19 14.33
CA VAL A 109 -6.70 13.83 14.39
C VAL A 109 -6.08 13.90 13.00
N ILE A 110 -6.11 12.79 12.27
CA ILE A 110 -5.58 12.70 10.91
C ILE A 110 -6.35 13.63 9.97
N ALA A 111 -7.69 13.63 10.04
CA ALA A 111 -8.52 14.50 9.20
C ALA A 111 -8.24 15.99 9.47
N SER A 112 -8.09 16.36 10.74
CA SER A 112 -7.73 17.73 11.14
C SER A 112 -6.33 18.12 10.63
N HIS A 113 -5.38 17.21 10.69
CA HIS A 113 -4.02 17.44 10.17
C HIS A 113 -4.02 17.66 8.66
N ILE A 114 -4.76 16.83 7.91
CA ILE A 114 -4.93 16.99 6.46
C ILE A 114 -5.48 18.39 6.13
N LEU A 115 -6.50 18.88 6.87
CA LEU A 115 -7.05 20.22 6.66
C LEU A 115 -6.02 21.33 6.89
N VAL A 116 -5.15 21.19 7.89
CA VAL A 116 -4.05 22.14 8.14
C VAL A 116 -3.06 22.14 6.99
N GLU A 117 -2.63 20.97 6.54
CA GLU A 117 -1.71 20.83 5.41
C GLU A 117 -2.30 21.42 4.12
N MET A 118 -3.57 21.12 3.81
CA MET A 118 -4.27 21.66 2.64
C MET A 118 -4.33 23.19 2.67
N SER A 119 -4.64 23.77 3.84
CA SER A 119 -4.67 25.22 4.01
C SER A 119 -3.29 25.85 3.73
N ALA A 120 -2.23 25.23 4.24
CA ALA A 120 -0.86 25.71 4.04
C ALA A 120 -0.39 25.55 2.59
N GLN A 121 -0.64 24.39 1.96
CA GLN A 121 -0.20 24.12 0.59
C GLN A 121 -0.88 25.02 -0.45
N HIS A 122 -2.16 25.35 -0.23
CA HIS A 122 -2.96 26.13 -1.18
C HIS A 122 -3.10 27.61 -0.79
N ASN A 123 -2.50 28.05 0.31
CA ASN A 123 -2.66 29.41 0.84
C ASN A 123 -4.14 29.80 1.03
N LEU A 124 -4.97 28.86 1.47
CA LEU A 124 -6.40 29.04 1.73
C LEU A 124 -6.68 29.13 3.22
N PRO A 125 -7.80 29.77 3.62
CA PRO A 125 -8.22 29.82 5.02
C PRO A 125 -8.37 28.42 5.62
N GLN A 126 -7.98 28.28 6.89
CA GLN A 126 -8.12 27.03 7.61
C GLN A 126 -9.59 26.67 7.79
N LYS A 127 -9.92 25.40 7.56
CA LYS A 127 -11.26 24.85 7.77
C LYS A 127 -11.27 23.86 8.92
N ARG A 128 -12.45 23.63 9.50
CA ARG A 128 -12.67 22.67 10.59
C ARG A 128 -13.84 21.75 10.24
N LEU A 129 -13.84 20.57 10.84
CA LEU A 129 -14.97 19.65 10.76
C LEU A 129 -16.01 20.00 11.82
N SER A 130 -17.30 19.91 11.51
CA SER A 130 -18.36 19.91 12.52
C SER A 130 -18.37 18.58 13.28
N SER A 131 -19.05 18.53 14.42
CA SER A 131 -19.23 17.30 15.22
C SER A 131 -19.95 16.20 14.44
N GLU A 132 -20.90 16.58 13.61
CA GLU A 132 -21.66 15.70 12.73
C GLU A 132 -20.76 15.13 11.62
N ALA A 133 -19.88 15.96 11.05
CA ALA A 133 -18.88 15.55 10.08
C ALA A 133 -17.88 14.55 10.67
N VAL A 134 -17.38 14.83 11.88
CA VAL A 134 -16.51 13.88 12.61
C VAL A 134 -17.23 12.56 12.85
N SER A 135 -18.47 12.59 13.36
CA SER A 135 -19.27 11.40 13.62
C SER A 135 -19.47 10.56 12.36
N LEU A 136 -19.70 11.22 11.22
CA LEU A 136 -19.82 10.57 9.93
C LEU A 136 -18.51 9.86 9.51
N LEU A 137 -17.35 10.53 9.66
CA LEU A 137 -16.05 9.95 9.35
C LEU A 137 -15.72 8.74 10.24
N LEU A 138 -16.08 8.80 11.53
CA LEU A 138 -15.88 7.71 12.48
C LEU A 138 -16.73 6.47 12.16
N SER A 139 -17.87 6.64 11.50
CA SER A 139 -18.77 5.54 11.12
C SER A 139 -18.28 4.72 9.90
N CYS A 140 -17.29 5.24 9.16
CA CYS A 140 -16.80 4.62 7.93
C CYS A 140 -15.68 3.60 8.22
N SER A 141 -15.66 2.50 7.46
CA SER A 141 -14.67 1.42 7.62
C SER A 141 -13.29 1.70 6.99
N TRP A 142 -13.20 2.68 6.10
CA TRP A 142 -11.96 3.13 5.46
C TRP A 142 -11.10 2.01 4.86
N PRO A 143 -11.62 1.22 3.89
CA PRO A 143 -10.85 0.13 3.29
C PRO A 143 -9.57 0.60 2.58
N GLY A 144 -9.55 1.84 2.05
CA GLY A 144 -8.37 2.49 1.49
C GLY A 144 -7.53 3.26 2.51
N ASN A 145 -7.80 3.06 3.84
CA ASN A 145 -7.05 3.63 4.94
C ASN A 145 -6.89 5.16 4.85
N ILE A 146 -5.73 5.68 5.24
CA ILE A 146 -5.43 7.13 5.26
C ILE A 146 -5.54 7.75 3.88
N LYS A 147 -5.11 7.04 2.82
CA LYS A 147 -5.18 7.56 1.45
C LYS A 147 -6.63 7.83 1.01
N GLN A 148 -7.56 6.98 1.42
CA GLN A 148 -8.98 7.17 1.14
C GLN A 148 -9.55 8.34 1.96
N LEU A 149 -9.24 8.39 3.26
CA LEU A 149 -9.62 9.49 4.13
C LEU A 149 -9.13 10.83 3.57
N GLN A 150 -7.87 10.90 3.17
CA GLN A 150 -7.26 12.08 2.57
C GLN A 150 -8.06 12.55 1.35
N GLY A 151 -8.35 11.68 0.38
CA GLY A 151 -9.12 12.06 -0.80
C GLY A 151 -10.52 12.59 -0.49
N VAL A 152 -11.18 12.04 0.55
CA VAL A 152 -12.49 12.52 1.01
C VAL A 152 -12.39 13.92 1.64
N ILE A 153 -11.39 14.13 2.49
CA ILE A 153 -11.16 15.42 3.16
C ILE A 153 -10.74 16.48 2.15
N GLU A 154 -9.85 16.17 1.21
CA GLU A 154 -9.46 17.08 0.12
C GLU A 154 -10.67 17.53 -0.70
N GLN A 155 -11.52 16.58 -1.10
CA GLN A 155 -12.74 16.90 -1.83
C GLN A 155 -13.66 17.80 -1.03
N ALA A 156 -13.90 17.50 0.24
CA ALA A 156 -14.72 18.33 1.14
C ALA A 156 -14.12 19.74 1.33
N PHE A 157 -12.80 19.83 1.46
CA PHE A 157 -12.08 21.09 1.60
C PHE A 157 -12.34 22.03 0.42
N PHE A 158 -12.22 21.57 -0.80
CA PHE A 158 -12.40 22.42 -1.99
C PHE A 158 -13.87 22.75 -2.28
N HIS A 159 -14.82 21.84 -1.94
CA HIS A 159 -16.24 22.06 -2.25
C HIS A 159 -17.00 22.85 -1.16
N THR A 160 -16.43 23.02 0.02
CA THR A 160 -17.07 23.79 1.08
C THR A 160 -16.70 25.27 0.95
N PRO A 161 -17.65 26.18 0.73
CA PRO A 161 -17.34 27.62 0.59
C PRO A 161 -16.97 28.28 1.94
N GLY A 162 -17.46 27.74 3.05
CA GLY A 162 -17.23 28.27 4.41
C GLY A 162 -16.00 27.72 5.10
N SER A 163 -15.82 28.12 6.37
CA SER A 163 -14.73 27.65 7.25
C SER A 163 -15.06 26.36 8.01
N ILE A 164 -16.32 25.90 7.97
CA ILE A 164 -16.78 24.69 8.64
C ILE A 164 -17.24 23.71 7.58
N ILE A 165 -16.71 22.49 7.64
CA ILE A 165 -17.10 21.37 6.79
C ILE A 165 -18.17 20.58 7.54
N GLU A 166 -19.39 20.63 7.05
CA GLU A 166 -20.54 19.90 7.59
C GLU A 166 -20.60 18.46 7.03
N ALA A 167 -21.39 17.59 7.67
CA ALA A 167 -21.56 16.21 7.22
C ALA A 167 -22.04 16.12 5.76
N GLU A 168 -22.88 17.04 5.31
CA GLU A 168 -23.39 17.11 3.93
C GLU A 168 -22.31 17.45 2.89
N ASN A 169 -21.22 18.09 3.30
CA ASN A 169 -20.10 18.41 2.44
C ASN A 169 -19.16 17.21 2.24
N ILE A 170 -19.27 16.19 3.08
CA ILE A 170 -18.46 14.96 3.03
C ILE A 170 -19.17 13.94 2.14
N LYS A 171 -18.59 13.70 0.98
CA LYS A 171 -18.99 12.60 0.13
C LYS A 171 -18.19 11.39 0.54
N LEU A 172 -18.74 10.57 1.42
CA LEU A 172 -18.18 9.26 1.65
C LEU A 172 -18.18 8.51 0.30
N PRO A 173 -17.16 7.73 0.01
CA PRO A 173 -17.25 6.80 -1.09
C PRO A 173 -18.52 5.98 -0.79
N GLY A 174 -19.55 6.25 -1.53
CA GLY A 174 -20.77 5.43 -1.49
C GLY A 174 -20.32 3.99 -1.64
N ASP A 175 -21.14 3.00 -1.35
CA ASP A 175 -20.83 1.57 -1.49
C ASP A 175 -20.15 1.14 -2.81
N LYS A 176 -19.48 2.04 -3.50
CA LYS A 176 -18.43 1.83 -4.51
C LYS A 176 -17.25 0.98 -4.02
N THR A 177 -17.16 0.71 -2.73
CA THR A 177 -16.27 -0.32 -2.19
C THR A 177 -16.69 -1.72 -2.62
N LEU A 178 -17.96 -1.96 -2.86
CA LEU A 178 -18.41 -3.16 -3.55
C LEU A 178 -17.85 -3.23 -4.98
N GLU A 179 -17.70 -2.08 -5.68
CA GLU A 179 -17.22 -2.04 -7.05
C GLU A 179 -15.76 -2.49 -7.25
N ARG A 180 -14.93 -2.42 -6.21
CA ARG A 180 -13.53 -2.89 -6.27
C ARG A 180 -13.28 -4.16 -5.47
N SER A 181 -13.99 -4.37 -4.35
CA SER A 181 -13.80 -5.56 -3.54
C SER A 181 -14.24 -6.83 -4.27
N TRP A 182 -15.33 -6.78 -5.07
CA TRP A 182 -15.81 -7.95 -5.80
C TRP A 182 -14.80 -8.52 -6.81
N LYS A 183 -13.86 -7.70 -7.31
CA LYS A 183 -12.80 -8.16 -8.24
C LYS A 183 -11.77 -9.07 -7.56
N TYR A 184 -11.64 -8.97 -6.25
CA TYR A 184 -10.63 -9.67 -5.46
C TYR A 184 -11.24 -10.55 -4.37
N ASP A 185 -12.55 -10.43 -4.14
CA ASP A 185 -13.29 -11.15 -3.11
C ASP A 185 -14.47 -11.90 -3.74
N LYS A 186 -14.32 -13.22 -3.85
CA LYS A 186 -15.32 -14.12 -4.43
C LYS A 186 -16.65 -14.07 -3.67
N GLU A 187 -16.63 -13.90 -2.36
CA GLU A 187 -17.82 -13.85 -1.52
C GLU A 187 -18.60 -12.55 -1.74
N ALA A 188 -17.91 -11.41 -1.85
CA ALA A 188 -18.51 -10.13 -2.19
C ALA A 188 -19.15 -10.15 -3.58
N PHE A 189 -18.51 -10.79 -4.57
CA PHE A 189 -19.09 -10.97 -5.90
C PHE A 189 -20.36 -11.83 -5.87
N ILE A 190 -20.34 -12.96 -5.15
CA ILE A 190 -21.51 -13.86 -5.02
C ILE A 190 -22.67 -13.14 -4.32
N ALA A 191 -22.40 -12.32 -3.29
CA ALA A 191 -23.42 -11.54 -2.61
C ALA A 191 -24.07 -10.50 -3.55
N ALA A 192 -23.25 -9.76 -4.30
CA ALA A 192 -23.75 -8.81 -5.32
C ALA A 192 -24.56 -9.50 -6.43
N TRP A 193 -24.09 -10.67 -6.90
CA TRP A 193 -24.80 -11.49 -7.89
C TRP A 193 -26.18 -11.95 -7.41
N LYS A 194 -26.26 -12.45 -6.16
CA LYS A 194 -27.54 -12.82 -5.53
C LYS A 194 -28.47 -11.62 -5.40
N SER A 195 -27.97 -10.45 -4.98
CA SER A 195 -28.75 -9.22 -4.86
C SER A 195 -29.26 -8.71 -6.21
N ALA A 196 -28.52 -8.96 -7.28
CA ALA A 196 -28.93 -8.66 -8.65
C ALA A 196 -29.95 -9.66 -9.22
N GLY A 197 -30.30 -10.72 -8.46
CA GLY A 197 -31.20 -11.79 -8.90
C GLY A 197 -30.65 -12.60 -10.08
N GLY A 198 -29.34 -12.74 -10.21
CA GLY A 198 -28.68 -13.45 -11.31
C GLY A 198 -28.73 -12.69 -12.64
N ASN A 199 -29.12 -11.41 -12.64
CA ASN A 199 -29.21 -10.60 -13.84
C ASN A 199 -27.93 -9.79 -14.06
N ILE A 200 -27.17 -10.13 -15.11
CA ILE A 200 -25.88 -9.52 -15.40
C ILE A 200 -25.99 -8.03 -15.76
N SER A 201 -27.09 -7.61 -16.39
CA SER A 201 -27.30 -6.19 -16.72
C SER A 201 -27.57 -5.37 -15.47
N LYS A 202 -28.36 -5.91 -14.52
CA LYS A 202 -28.62 -5.30 -13.22
C LYS A 202 -27.36 -5.27 -12.37
N LEU A 203 -26.56 -6.34 -12.39
CA LEU A 203 -25.28 -6.40 -11.69
C LEU A 203 -24.30 -5.36 -12.27
N ALA A 204 -24.22 -5.24 -13.59
CA ALA A 204 -23.36 -4.25 -14.24
C ALA A 204 -23.71 -2.82 -13.82
N THR A 205 -25.01 -2.50 -13.74
CA THR A 205 -25.49 -1.20 -13.26
C THR A 205 -25.20 -1.01 -11.76
N MET A 206 -25.39 -2.05 -10.93
CA MET A 206 -25.11 -1.98 -9.49
C MET A 206 -23.61 -1.77 -9.19
N LEU A 207 -22.75 -2.35 -10.02
CA LEU A 207 -21.30 -2.29 -9.84
C LEU A 207 -20.64 -1.17 -10.68
N ASP A 208 -21.45 -0.36 -11.41
CA ASP A 208 -21.01 0.73 -12.32
C ASP A 208 -19.89 0.28 -13.28
N VAL A 209 -20.05 -0.91 -13.86
CA VAL A 209 -19.10 -1.49 -14.81
C VAL A 209 -19.79 -1.94 -16.09
N SER A 210 -19.02 -2.09 -17.16
CA SER A 210 -19.57 -2.64 -18.40
C SER A 210 -19.88 -4.14 -18.25
N ARG A 211 -20.90 -4.64 -18.98
CA ARG A 211 -21.18 -6.08 -19.05
C ARG A 211 -19.97 -6.89 -19.52
N VAL A 212 -19.17 -6.32 -20.43
CA VAL A 212 -17.94 -6.94 -20.94
C VAL A 212 -16.90 -7.14 -19.82
N THR A 213 -16.84 -6.21 -18.87
CA THR A 213 -15.95 -6.33 -17.70
C THR A 213 -16.37 -7.51 -16.83
N LEU A 214 -17.67 -7.75 -16.63
CA LEU A 214 -18.17 -8.87 -15.81
C LEU A 214 -17.96 -10.23 -16.47
N TYR A 215 -17.94 -10.31 -17.80
CA TYR A 215 -17.67 -11.58 -18.51
C TYR A 215 -16.20 -11.99 -18.50
N ARG A 216 -15.29 -11.12 -18.09
CA ARG A 216 -13.85 -11.42 -17.98
C ARG A 216 -13.45 -11.98 -16.61
N TYR A 217 -14.38 -12.02 -15.69
CA TYR A 217 -14.24 -12.53 -14.32
C TYR A 217 -15.15 -13.73 -14.06
#